data_20dac371902687579ea2acf47e8571c9
#
_entry.id   20dac371902687579ea2acf47e8571c9
#
_cell.length_a   1.000
_cell.length_b   1.000
_cell.length_c   1.000
_cell.angle_alpha   90.00
_cell.angle_beta   90.00
_cell.angle_gamma   90.00
#
_symmetry.space_group_name_H-M   'P 1'
#
loop_
_entity.id
_entity.type
_entity.pdbx_description
1 polymer ?
#
loop_
_entity_poly.entity_id
_entity_poly.type
_entity_poly.pdbx_seq_one_letter_code
_entity_poly.pdbx_strand_id
1 'polypeptide(L)'
;MEIKKIHFVGVGGVGMGTFAVALAKSGFEVTGSDLKLYEPMKGVLEKNKVHVIEGYDPNTVERISPELVVIGNVTRRDNPEVKAWLSKGVKFVSFPEAVRSFLIQDKTSIVCAGTHGKTTTTAWISFLLKELGKDPSYLIGGVPRDLDSGCVLTSSDLFVVEGDEYDSAFFDKGPKFLHYAPHFLILSSIEFDHADIYKDLDHVRSSFEKLVALLPGDGLCVARFDDPVVMQVASGALCPVQTFGVGAGAMWRIGKVEETEKGIEFEVLYRNRTLGTFKTQMFGEHNLVNLLSGMVVAVNLGLPMEKVRGVVERFRGAKRRQEILMEKPILLIDDFAHHPTEVAATLSAVRKRYSGRKIWAFFEPRSATARRKVHQDEYVKAFGSADVVCINSPFRSSELAEQDRFSSELLASEIKETGKLAQNFTSVSDILDFSLPQIKENDVVVVMSNGEFDKIQEKIIQHFKK
;
A
#
# COMPACT_ATOMS: atom_id res chain seq x y z
N MET A 1 -0.98 31.31 17.88
CA MET A 1 0.41 31.31 17.38
C MET A 1 0.45 30.40 16.17
N GLU A 2 1.02 30.90 15.09
CA GLU A 2 1.22 30.11 13.88
C GLU A 2 2.38 29.14 14.11
N ILE A 3 2.15 27.82 13.99
CA ILE A 3 3.19 26.79 14.18
C ILE A 3 4.19 26.93 13.06
N LYS A 4 5.49 27.03 13.40
CA LYS A 4 6.60 27.12 12.44
C LYS A 4 7.63 26.00 12.61
N LYS A 5 7.81 25.50 13.85
CA LYS A 5 8.79 24.48 14.20
C LYS A 5 8.13 23.18 14.59
N ILE A 6 8.42 22.12 13.84
CA ILE A 6 7.81 20.81 14.01
C ILE A 6 8.88 19.74 14.17
N HIS A 7 8.72 18.88 15.17
CA HIS A 7 9.58 17.72 15.37
C HIS A 7 8.83 16.41 15.17
N PHE A 8 9.42 15.46 14.43
CA PHE A 8 8.83 14.16 14.12
C PHE A 8 9.53 13.04 14.88
N VAL A 9 8.82 12.31 15.74
CA VAL A 9 9.34 11.11 16.41
C VAL A 9 8.93 9.87 15.62
N GLY A 10 9.92 9.12 15.11
CA GLY A 10 9.71 8.02 14.17
C GLY A 10 9.68 8.47 12.71
N VAL A 11 10.55 9.42 12.32
CA VAL A 11 10.56 10.06 10.99
C VAL A 11 11.02 9.14 9.84
N GLY A 12 11.66 8.01 10.16
CA GLY A 12 12.20 7.07 9.16
C GLY A 12 11.15 6.25 8.40
N GLY A 13 9.90 6.24 8.86
CA GLY A 13 8.80 5.61 8.12
C GLY A 13 8.44 6.38 6.84
N VAL A 14 8.05 5.67 5.76
CA VAL A 14 7.77 6.28 4.45
C VAL A 14 6.74 7.41 4.54
N GLY A 15 5.60 7.18 5.18
CA GLY A 15 4.56 8.22 5.35
C GLY A 15 5.04 9.40 6.18
N MET A 16 5.66 9.14 7.34
CA MET A 16 6.19 10.17 8.23
C MET A 16 7.28 11.00 7.55
N GLY A 17 8.26 10.35 6.94
CA GLY A 17 9.39 11.03 6.30
C GLY A 17 8.99 11.86 5.08
N THR A 18 8.13 11.33 4.21
CA THR A 18 7.64 12.09 3.04
C THR A 18 6.79 13.29 3.45
N PHE A 19 5.99 13.15 4.52
CA PHE A 19 5.22 14.26 5.08
C PHE A 19 6.13 15.31 5.72
N ALA A 20 7.14 14.91 6.50
CA ALA A 20 8.15 15.83 7.05
C ALA A 20 8.85 16.65 5.95
N VAL A 21 9.22 15.99 4.83
CA VAL A 21 9.79 16.65 3.65
C VAL A 21 8.80 17.62 3.00
N ALA A 22 7.53 17.25 2.87
CA ALA A 22 6.51 18.12 2.29
C ALA A 22 6.34 19.41 3.12
N LEU A 23 6.29 19.30 4.44
CA LEU A 23 6.23 20.46 5.33
C LEU A 23 7.50 21.33 5.26
N ALA A 24 8.69 20.71 5.23
CA ALA A 24 9.95 21.45 5.06
C ALA A 24 9.96 22.25 3.75
N LYS A 25 9.48 21.67 2.65
CA LYS A 25 9.34 22.37 1.36
C LYS A 25 8.28 23.48 1.39
N SER A 26 7.31 23.39 2.29
CA SER A 26 6.28 24.42 2.50
C SER A 26 6.72 25.53 3.47
N GLY A 27 8.01 25.54 3.91
CA GLY A 27 8.59 26.60 4.70
C GLY A 27 8.56 26.38 6.22
N PHE A 28 8.15 25.19 6.71
CA PHE A 28 8.26 24.83 8.12
C PHE A 28 9.73 24.47 8.47
N GLU A 29 10.15 24.80 9.68
CA GLU A 29 11.39 24.28 10.26
C GLU A 29 11.12 22.87 10.81
N VAL A 30 11.61 21.86 10.08
CA VAL A 30 11.31 20.45 10.39
C VAL A 30 12.56 19.73 10.86
N THR A 31 12.41 19.04 11.99
CA THR A 31 13.40 18.10 12.54
C THR A 31 12.75 16.76 12.81
N GLY A 32 13.56 15.73 12.99
CA GLY A 32 13.03 14.42 13.37
C GLY A 32 14.01 13.55 14.14
N SER A 33 13.50 12.49 14.73
CA SER A 33 14.28 11.42 15.34
C SER A 33 13.78 10.05 14.88
N ASP A 34 14.69 9.08 14.81
CA ASP A 34 14.36 7.68 14.62
C ASP A 34 15.45 6.80 15.24
N LEU A 35 15.14 5.54 15.56
CA LEU A 35 16.12 4.62 16.13
C LEU A 35 17.32 4.45 15.20
N LYS A 36 17.05 4.25 13.91
CA LYS A 36 18.02 4.15 12.82
C LYS A 36 17.34 4.43 11.49
N LEU A 37 18.01 5.19 10.64
CA LEU A 37 17.53 5.45 9.29
C LEU A 37 18.00 4.39 8.30
N TYR A 38 17.11 3.99 7.40
CA TYR A 38 17.38 3.07 6.29
C TYR A 38 17.00 3.69 4.95
N GLU A 39 17.63 3.21 3.88
CA GLU A 39 17.24 3.59 2.52
C GLU A 39 15.85 3.00 2.17
N PRO A 40 15.05 3.71 1.36
CA PRO A 40 15.35 4.97 0.66
C PRO A 40 15.11 6.24 1.50
N MET A 41 14.50 6.13 2.68
CA MET A 41 14.06 7.31 3.44
C MET A 41 15.23 8.15 3.97
N LYS A 42 16.36 7.51 4.33
CA LYS A 42 17.59 8.21 4.71
C LYS A 42 18.01 9.22 3.65
N GLY A 43 18.21 8.76 2.42
CA GLY A 43 18.61 9.63 1.31
C GLY A 43 17.55 10.71 0.98
N VAL A 44 16.25 10.39 1.13
CA VAL A 44 15.18 11.37 0.91
C VAL A 44 15.22 12.51 1.93
N LEU A 45 15.39 12.21 3.21
CA LEU A 45 15.47 13.20 4.29
C LEU A 45 16.73 14.08 4.16
N GLU A 46 17.89 13.44 3.93
CA GLU A 46 19.17 14.14 3.74
C GLU A 46 19.12 15.10 2.53
N LYS A 47 18.65 14.64 1.38
CA LYS A 47 18.51 15.45 0.15
C LYS A 47 17.64 16.70 0.37
N ASN A 48 16.61 16.58 1.21
CA ASN A 48 15.68 17.67 1.50
C ASN A 48 16.06 18.46 2.77
N LYS A 49 17.25 18.23 3.32
CA LYS A 49 17.81 18.96 4.48
C LYS A 49 16.94 18.88 5.74
N VAL A 50 16.18 17.81 5.92
CA VAL A 50 15.49 17.53 7.18
C VAL A 50 16.55 17.00 8.15
N HIS A 51 16.79 17.74 9.24
CA HIS A 51 17.76 17.32 10.25
C HIS A 51 17.18 16.16 11.09
N VAL A 52 17.85 15.02 11.06
CA VAL A 52 17.41 13.82 11.81
C VAL A 52 18.45 13.43 12.86
N ILE A 53 17.99 13.15 14.07
CA ILE A 53 18.75 12.63 15.19
C ILE A 53 18.56 11.12 15.24
N GLU A 54 19.62 10.34 15.03
CA GLU A 54 19.55 8.89 15.23
C GLU A 54 19.57 8.55 16.72
N GLY A 55 18.72 7.60 17.09
CA GLY A 55 18.40 7.25 18.48
C GLY A 55 17.23 8.08 19.02
N TYR A 56 16.68 7.63 20.15
CA TYR A 56 15.64 8.36 20.88
C TYR A 56 16.24 8.92 22.18
N ASP A 57 17.03 9.99 22.03
CA ASP A 57 17.73 10.66 23.16
C ASP A 57 16.79 11.61 23.91
N PRO A 58 16.52 11.40 25.22
CA PRO A 58 15.71 12.33 25.99
C PRO A 58 16.28 13.75 26.07
N ASN A 59 17.61 13.93 25.87
CA ASN A 59 18.25 15.25 25.84
C ASN A 59 17.94 16.00 24.53
N THR A 60 17.32 15.40 23.55
CA THR A 60 16.82 16.08 22.34
C THR A 60 15.93 17.25 22.70
N VAL A 61 15.14 17.10 23.76
CA VAL A 61 14.24 18.13 24.30
C VAL A 61 14.94 19.42 24.72
N GLU A 62 16.21 19.35 25.11
CA GLU A 62 17.00 20.54 25.49
C GLU A 62 17.64 21.21 24.27
N ARG A 63 17.87 20.45 23.19
CA ARG A 63 18.54 20.94 21.95
C ARG A 63 17.57 21.54 20.96
N ILE A 64 16.34 21.02 20.94
CA ILE A 64 15.29 21.41 20.00
C ILE A 64 14.12 22.00 20.79
N SER A 65 13.60 23.12 20.31
CA SER A 65 12.42 23.78 20.89
C SER A 65 11.30 23.84 19.86
N PRO A 66 10.66 22.69 19.52
CA PRO A 66 9.55 22.67 18.60
C PRO A 66 8.28 23.24 19.25
N GLU A 67 7.40 23.77 18.41
CA GLU A 67 6.06 24.22 18.82
C GLU A 67 5.06 23.07 18.75
N LEU A 68 5.38 22.02 17.96
CA LEU A 68 4.57 20.81 17.81
C LEU A 68 5.49 19.59 17.65
N VAL A 69 5.10 18.50 18.30
CA VAL A 69 5.69 17.17 18.13
C VAL A 69 4.70 16.25 17.45
N VAL A 70 5.09 15.63 16.32
CA VAL A 70 4.30 14.62 15.62
C VAL A 70 4.83 13.23 15.97
N ILE A 71 3.97 12.38 16.50
CA ILE A 71 4.35 11.04 16.98
C ILE A 71 3.84 9.97 16.01
N GLY A 72 4.77 9.14 15.51
CA GLY A 72 4.46 8.01 14.62
C GLY A 72 3.82 6.83 15.37
N ASN A 73 3.03 6.02 14.66
CA ASN A 73 2.25 4.92 15.25
C ASN A 73 3.09 3.79 15.87
N VAL A 74 4.30 3.54 15.36
CA VAL A 74 5.21 2.52 15.91
C VAL A 74 5.89 2.95 17.20
N THR A 75 5.83 4.22 17.54
CA THR A 75 6.44 4.80 18.74
C THR A 75 5.61 4.43 19.96
N ARG A 76 6.25 3.88 20.98
CA ARG A 76 5.61 3.45 22.22
C ARG A 76 5.63 4.53 23.28
N ARG A 77 4.70 4.43 24.26
CA ARG A 77 4.62 5.36 25.39
C ARG A 77 5.89 5.37 26.28
N ASP A 78 6.60 4.26 26.33
CA ASP A 78 7.83 4.10 27.12
C ASP A 78 9.09 4.59 26.40
N ASN A 79 8.98 5.06 25.15
CA ASN A 79 10.07 5.69 24.40
C ASN A 79 10.66 6.86 25.22
N PRO A 80 12.00 6.89 25.46
CA PRO A 80 12.62 7.87 26.35
C PRO A 80 12.46 9.32 25.87
N GLU A 81 12.54 9.57 24.59
CA GLU A 81 12.36 10.88 23.99
C GLU A 81 10.90 11.35 24.10
N VAL A 82 9.93 10.46 23.83
CA VAL A 82 8.50 10.78 24.00
C VAL A 82 8.19 11.16 25.45
N LYS A 83 8.71 10.40 26.44
CA LYS A 83 8.55 10.75 27.86
C LYS A 83 9.09 12.14 28.19
N ALA A 84 10.22 12.51 27.62
CA ALA A 84 10.81 13.83 27.83
C ALA A 84 9.94 14.94 27.20
N TRP A 85 9.41 14.76 25.99
CA TRP A 85 8.47 15.71 25.39
C TRP A 85 7.19 15.88 26.19
N LEU A 86 6.60 14.78 26.66
CA LEU A 86 5.40 14.81 27.52
C LEU A 86 5.67 15.55 28.83
N SER A 87 6.82 15.31 29.46
CA SER A 87 7.20 15.97 30.73
C SER A 87 7.41 17.48 30.57
N LYS A 88 7.88 17.92 29.40
CA LYS A 88 8.09 19.34 29.08
C LYS A 88 6.79 20.07 28.74
N GLY A 89 5.68 19.35 28.54
CA GLY A 89 4.38 19.92 28.21
C GLY A 89 4.31 20.52 26.78
N VAL A 90 5.14 20.08 25.86
CA VAL A 90 5.09 20.49 24.45
C VAL A 90 3.83 19.90 23.82
N LYS A 91 3.13 20.68 22.97
CA LYS A 91 1.97 20.19 22.22
C LYS A 91 2.40 19.02 21.33
N PHE A 92 1.65 17.93 21.35
CA PHE A 92 1.89 16.78 20.48
C PHE A 92 0.59 16.30 19.84
N VAL A 93 0.73 15.66 18.67
CA VAL A 93 -0.37 15.09 17.89
C VAL A 93 0.09 13.76 17.26
N SER A 94 -0.86 12.94 16.87
CA SER A 94 -0.60 11.77 16.04
C SER A 94 -0.30 12.18 14.59
N PHE A 95 0.33 11.29 13.83
CA PHE A 95 0.57 11.50 12.40
C PHE A 95 -0.71 11.87 11.63
N PRO A 96 -1.85 11.14 11.75
CA PRO A 96 -3.04 11.49 10.99
C PRO A 96 -3.69 12.81 11.47
N GLU A 97 -3.60 13.17 12.74
CA GLU A 97 -4.03 14.49 13.20
C GLU A 97 -3.20 15.62 12.58
N ALA A 98 -1.87 15.43 12.46
CA ALA A 98 -1.02 16.38 11.76
C ALA A 98 -1.36 16.45 10.26
N VAL A 99 -1.58 15.32 9.59
CA VAL A 99 -2.04 15.27 8.19
C VAL A 99 -3.36 16.05 8.03
N ARG A 100 -4.32 15.83 8.94
CA ARG A 100 -5.58 16.58 8.97
C ARG A 100 -5.33 18.09 9.04
N SER A 101 -4.47 18.52 9.96
CA SER A 101 -4.25 19.92 10.26
C SER A 101 -3.45 20.68 9.21
N PHE A 102 -2.49 20.01 8.53
CA PHE A 102 -1.56 20.68 7.61
C PHE A 102 -1.84 20.40 6.14
N LEU A 103 -2.40 19.23 5.79
CA LEU A 103 -2.60 18.84 4.41
C LEU A 103 -4.06 18.87 3.97
N ILE A 104 -4.99 18.41 4.81
CA ILE A 104 -6.42 18.35 4.48
C ILE A 104 -7.06 19.72 4.67
N GLN A 105 -7.02 20.27 5.89
CA GLN A 105 -7.66 21.56 6.20
C GLN A 105 -9.06 21.70 5.56
N ASP A 106 -9.22 22.68 4.68
CA ASP A 106 -10.46 22.98 3.96
C ASP A 106 -10.54 22.32 2.56
N LYS A 107 -9.63 21.38 2.25
CA LYS A 107 -9.61 20.70 0.96
C LYS A 107 -10.65 19.58 0.88
N THR A 108 -11.15 19.33 -0.33
CA THR A 108 -11.95 18.15 -0.65
C THR A 108 -11.07 16.90 -0.56
N SER A 109 -11.29 16.09 0.46
CA SER A 109 -10.52 14.88 0.72
C SER A 109 -11.04 13.69 -0.08
N ILE A 110 -10.14 13.02 -0.81
CA ILE A 110 -10.36 11.78 -1.57
C ILE A 110 -9.59 10.68 -0.85
N VAL A 111 -10.29 9.83 -0.09
CA VAL A 111 -9.70 8.78 0.73
C VAL A 111 -9.80 7.44 0.00
N CYS A 112 -8.65 6.79 -0.25
CA CYS A 112 -8.57 5.47 -0.83
C CYS A 112 -8.35 4.44 0.28
N ALA A 113 -9.40 3.75 0.70
CA ALA A 113 -9.40 2.81 1.81
C ALA A 113 -9.76 1.39 1.36
N GLY A 114 -9.41 0.42 2.20
CA GLY A 114 -9.63 -1.01 1.98
C GLY A 114 -8.40 -1.82 2.40
N THR A 115 -8.52 -3.11 2.52
CA THR A 115 -7.41 -4.00 2.90
C THR A 115 -6.34 -4.01 1.81
N HIS A 116 -6.73 -4.08 0.53
CA HIS A 116 -5.83 -4.19 -0.62
C HIS A 116 -6.03 -3.05 -1.63
N GLY A 117 -4.99 -2.75 -2.41
CA GLY A 117 -5.05 -1.81 -3.52
C GLY A 117 -4.91 -0.32 -3.15
N LYS A 118 -4.90 0.04 -1.86
CA LYS A 118 -4.82 1.44 -1.37
C LYS A 118 -3.74 2.26 -2.05
N THR A 119 -2.49 1.82 -1.94
CA THR A 119 -1.31 2.55 -2.47
C THR A 119 -1.39 2.77 -3.99
N THR A 120 -1.75 1.71 -4.73
CA THR A 120 -1.89 1.79 -6.20
C THR A 120 -3.01 2.75 -6.59
N THR A 121 -4.16 2.68 -5.92
CA THR A 121 -5.32 3.54 -6.18
C THR A 121 -5.02 5.00 -5.83
N THR A 122 -4.38 5.27 -4.69
CA THR A 122 -3.98 6.62 -4.29
C THR A 122 -2.98 7.22 -5.27
N ALA A 123 -1.97 6.44 -5.67
CA ALA A 123 -0.98 6.87 -6.67
C ALA A 123 -1.65 7.14 -8.03
N TRP A 124 -2.58 6.27 -8.44
CA TRP A 124 -3.33 6.43 -9.68
C TRP A 124 -4.18 7.70 -9.70
N ILE A 125 -4.99 7.91 -8.68
CA ILE A 125 -5.87 9.10 -8.61
C ILE A 125 -5.03 10.38 -8.55
N SER A 126 -3.95 10.40 -7.76
CA SER A 126 -3.04 11.54 -7.68
C SER A 126 -2.40 11.86 -9.03
N PHE A 127 -1.90 10.83 -9.74
CA PHE A 127 -1.33 10.98 -11.08
C PHE A 127 -2.38 11.43 -12.08
N LEU A 128 -3.55 10.78 -12.10
CA LEU A 128 -4.66 11.12 -13.01
C LEU A 128 -5.09 12.59 -12.87
N LEU A 129 -5.33 13.04 -11.65
CA LEU A 129 -5.76 14.40 -11.40
C LEU A 129 -4.67 15.42 -11.73
N LYS A 130 -3.39 15.12 -11.46
CA LYS A 130 -2.25 15.97 -11.85
C LYS A 130 -2.17 16.11 -13.38
N GLU A 131 -2.23 15.00 -14.12
CA GLU A 131 -2.18 14.99 -15.58
C GLU A 131 -3.38 15.67 -16.24
N LEU A 132 -4.51 15.73 -15.55
CA LEU A 132 -5.70 16.44 -15.99
C LEU A 132 -5.76 17.90 -15.50
N GLY A 133 -4.66 18.42 -14.94
CA GLY A 133 -4.49 19.83 -14.57
C GLY A 133 -5.17 20.24 -13.26
N LYS A 134 -5.50 19.29 -12.39
CA LYS A 134 -6.08 19.56 -11.06
C LYS A 134 -5.04 19.73 -9.96
N ASP A 135 -3.79 19.27 -10.21
CA ASP A 135 -2.64 19.38 -9.34
C ASP A 135 -2.93 19.14 -7.84
N PRO A 136 -3.49 17.98 -7.45
CA PRO A 136 -3.93 17.73 -6.08
C PRO A 136 -2.75 17.69 -5.11
N SER A 137 -2.98 18.08 -3.86
CA SER A 137 -2.14 17.61 -2.75
C SER A 137 -2.36 16.12 -2.55
N TYR A 138 -1.35 15.38 -2.12
CA TYR A 138 -1.51 13.94 -1.88
C TYR A 138 -0.55 13.38 -0.82
N LEU A 139 -0.95 12.24 -0.24
CA LEU A 139 -0.13 11.42 0.65
C LEU A 139 -0.34 9.93 0.30
N ILE A 140 0.72 9.30 -0.19
CA ILE A 140 0.78 7.92 -0.66
C ILE A 140 1.69 7.13 0.29
N GLY A 141 1.24 5.98 0.77
CA GLY A 141 2.00 5.11 1.69
C GLY A 141 3.17 4.35 1.05
N GLY A 142 3.41 4.53 -0.24
CA GLY A 142 4.50 3.92 -1.01
C GLY A 142 5.25 4.93 -1.87
N VAL A 143 6.12 4.42 -2.74
CA VAL A 143 6.90 5.24 -3.68
C VAL A 143 6.24 5.17 -5.07
N PRO A 144 5.51 6.21 -5.50
CA PRO A 144 4.91 6.22 -6.83
C PRO A 144 6.00 6.31 -7.91
N ARG A 145 5.75 5.70 -9.09
CA ARG A 145 6.72 5.71 -10.20
C ARG A 145 6.57 6.91 -11.13
N ASP A 146 5.40 7.55 -11.11
CA ASP A 146 5.02 8.61 -12.03
C ASP A 146 4.84 9.98 -11.34
N LEU A 147 5.16 10.04 -10.05
CA LEU A 147 5.13 11.25 -9.23
C LEU A 147 6.47 11.43 -8.53
N ASP A 148 6.84 12.68 -8.27
CA ASP A 148 8.16 13.03 -7.73
C ASP A 148 8.38 12.64 -6.26
N SER A 149 7.29 12.44 -5.51
CA SER A 149 7.31 12.15 -4.08
C SER A 149 6.06 11.38 -3.65
N GLY A 150 6.14 10.72 -2.50
CA GLY A 150 4.96 10.11 -1.85
C GLY A 150 4.05 11.13 -1.14
N CYS A 151 4.53 12.35 -0.89
CA CYS A 151 3.71 13.43 -0.29
C CYS A 151 4.04 14.77 -0.94
N VAL A 152 3.01 15.48 -1.35
CA VAL A 152 3.12 16.84 -1.92
C VAL A 152 1.98 17.70 -1.39
N LEU A 153 2.29 18.94 -1.02
CA LEU A 153 1.32 19.99 -0.71
C LEU A 153 1.29 21.00 -1.85
N THR A 154 0.12 21.24 -2.41
CA THR A 154 -0.13 22.20 -3.47
C THR A 154 -1.23 23.19 -3.04
N SER A 155 -1.47 24.21 -3.85
CA SER A 155 -2.58 25.16 -3.64
C SER A 155 -3.94 24.64 -4.12
N SER A 156 -4.02 23.44 -4.67
CA SER A 156 -5.28 22.83 -5.13
C SER A 156 -6.25 22.57 -3.98
N ASP A 157 -7.53 22.67 -4.26
CA ASP A 157 -8.61 22.35 -3.31
C ASP A 157 -8.82 20.82 -3.12
N LEU A 158 -8.02 20.00 -3.81
CA LEU A 158 -8.12 18.55 -3.72
C LEU A 158 -6.95 17.97 -2.89
N PHE A 159 -7.28 16.97 -2.06
CA PHE A 159 -6.32 16.16 -1.34
C PHE A 159 -6.61 14.68 -1.52
N VAL A 160 -5.64 13.91 -2.02
CA VAL A 160 -5.75 12.45 -2.20
C VAL A 160 -4.91 11.74 -1.15
N VAL A 161 -5.51 10.82 -0.40
CA VAL A 161 -4.83 10.16 0.72
C VAL A 161 -5.11 8.67 0.77
N GLU A 162 -4.08 7.91 1.13
CA GLU A 162 -4.20 6.50 1.47
C GLU A 162 -4.85 6.34 2.85
N GLY A 163 -6.02 5.72 2.88
CA GLY A 163 -6.80 5.45 4.09
C GLY A 163 -6.31 4.17 4.78
N ASP A 164 -5.34 4.32 5.68
CA ASP A 164 -4.73 3.22 6.43
C ASP A 164 -5.56 2.88 7.68
N GLU A 165 -5.85 1.59 7.86
CA GLU A 165 -6.61 1.03 8.97
C GLU A 165 -5.80 0.78 10.25
N TYR A 166 -4.48 1.03 10.23
CA TYR A 166 -3.64 0.92 11.43
C TYR A 166 -3.94 2.00 12.47
N ASP A 167 -3.70 1.67 13.76
CA ASP A 167 -3.74 2.62 14.88
C ASP A 167 -2.94 3.90 14.56
N SER A 168 -3.46 5.05 14.99
CA SER A 168 -2.88 6.37 14.75
C SER A 168 -1.63 6.62 15.60
N ALA A 169 -1.69 6.30 16.90
CA ALA A 169 -0.60 6.43 17.85
C ALA A 169 -0.87 5.61 19.13
N PHE A 170 0.09 5.55 20.05
CA PHE A 170 -0.09 4.86 21.33
C PHE A 170 -1.19 5.50 22.21
N PHE A 171 -1.51 6.76 22.01
CA PHE A 171 -2.55 7.52 22.72
C PHE A 171 -3.85 7.67 21.91
N ASP A 172 -3.81 7.31 20.64
CA ASP A 172 -4.96 7.33 19.73
C ASP A 172 -5.08 5.93 19.08
N LYS A 173 -5.96 5.10 19.67
CA LYS A 173 -6.16 3.68 19.31
C LYS A 173 -7.26 3.49 18.27
N GLY A 174 -7.33 4.38 17.31
CA GLY A 174 -8.24 4.29 16.18
C GLY A 174 -7.52 4.30 14.84
N PRO A 175 -8.16 3.77 13.78
CA PRO A 175 -7.64 3.79 12.43
C PRO A 175 -7.28 5.20 11.96
N LYS A 176 -6.14 5.35 11.30
CA LYS A 176 -5.67 6.65 10.78
C LYS A 176 -6.70 7.32 9.87
N PHE A 177 -7.42 6.54 9.07
CA PHE A 177 -8.40 7.06 8.12
C PHE A 177 -9.55 7.83 8.79
N LEU A 178 -9.84 7.62 10.08
CA LEU A 178 -10.88 8.36 10.78
C LEU A 178 -10.58 9.86 10.93
N HIS A 179 -9.32 10.25 10.79
CA HIS A 179 -8.91 11.66 10.81
C HIS A 179 -9.06 12.35 9.46
N TYR A 180 -9.26 11.63 8.34
CA TYR A 180 -9.11 12.19 6.99
C TYR A 180 -10.37 12.82 6.41
N ALA A 181 -11.52 12.78 7.12
CA ALA A 181 -12.78 13.42 6.74
C ALA A 181 -13.09 13.31 5.23
N PRO A 182 -13.38 12.10 4.73
CA PRO A 182 -13.59 11.88 3.30
C PRO A 182 -14.79 12.67 2.77
N HIS A 183 -14.60 13.34 1.62
CA HIS A 183 -15.69 13.79 0.76
C HIS A 183 -15.93 12.77 -0.37
N PHE A 184 -14.85 12.20 -0.91
CA PHE A 184 -14.88 11.00 -1.75
C PHE A 184 -14.20 9.85 -0.98
N LEU A 185 -14.88 8.72 -0.88
CA LEU A 185 -14.36 7.53 -0.26
C LEU A 185 -14.37 6.38 -1.25
N ILE A 186 -13.19 5.81 -1.55
CA ILE A 186 -13.06 4.60 -2.33
C ILE A 186 -12.88 3.44 -1.37
N LEU A 187 -13.73 2.42 -1.48
CA LEU A 187 -13.64 1.16 -0.74
C LEU A 187 -13.30 0.04 -1.70
N SER A 188 -12.05 -0.45 -1.67
CA SER A 188 -11.52 -1.44 -2.60
C SER A 188 -11.75 -2.89 -2.16
N SER A 189 -11.59 -3.19 -0.88
CA SER A 189 -11.79 -4.52 -0.28
C SER A 189 -11.84 -4.41 1.24
N ILE A 190 -12.51 -5.37 1.90
CA ILE A 190 -12.50 -5.49 3.37
C ILE A 190 -12.30 -6.95 3.72
N GLU A 191 -11.09 -7.31 4.14
CA GLU A 191 -10.69 -8.65 4.56
C GLU A 191 -10.02 -8.59 5.93
N PHE A 192 -9.90 -9.77 6.58
CA PHE A 192 -9.19 -9.84 7.87
C PHE A 192 -7.70 -9.78 7.66
N ASP A 193 -7.09 -8.68 8.05
CA ASP A 193 -5.65 -8.48 8.14
C ASP A 193 -5.32 -7.74 9.44
N HIS A 194 -4.03 -7.47 9.68
CA HIS A 194 -3.55 -6.75 10.88
C HIS A 194 -3.99 -7.42 12.19
N ALA A 195 -3.74 -8.75 12.29
CA ALA A 195 -4.09 -9.58 13.45
C ALA A 195 -3.38 -9.19 14.77
N ASP A 196 -2.56 -8.15 14.75
CA ASP A 196 -1.97 -7.51 15.94
C ASP A 196 -2.88 -6.46 16.58
N ILE A 197 -3.84 -5.91 15.83
CA ILE A 197 -4.78 -4.88 16.28
C ILE A 197 -6.25 -5.28 16.12
N TYR A 198 -6.59 -6.06 15.11
CA TYR A 198 -7.94 -6.59 14.90
C TYR A 198 -8.08 -8.01 15.39
N LYS A 199 -9.22 -8.33 15.99
CA LYS A 199 -9.52 -9.68 16.51
C LYS A 199 -10.06 -10.61 15.41
N ASP A 200 -10.91 -10.06 14.55
CA ASP A 200 -11.65 -10.77 13.52
C ASP A 200 -12.14 -9.80 12.44
N LEU A 201 -12.78 -10.33 11.41
CA LEU A 201 -13.35 -9.55 10.31
C LEU A 201 -14.42 -8.56 10.78
N ASP A 202 -15.20 -8.89 11.80
CA ASP A 202 -16.26 -8.01 12.31
C ASP A 202 -15.67 -6.77 12.95
N HIS A 203 -14.53 -6.90 13.61
CA HIS A 203 -13.79 -5.75 14.17
C HIS A 203 -13.23 -4.86 13.06
N VAL A 204 -12.67 -5.44 11.98
CA VAL A 204 -12.25 -4.70 10.78
C VAL A 204 -13.43 -3.96 10.17
N ARG A 205 -14.54 -4.67 9.90
CA ARG A 205 -15.78 -4.13 9.34
C ARG A 205 -16.29 -2.93 10.12
N SER A 206 -16.37 -3.04 11.46
CA SER A 206 -16.80 -1.96 12.34
C SER A 206 -15.96 -0.68 12.18
N SER A 207 -14.68 -0.81 11.90
CA SER A 207 -13.80 0.33 11.64
C SER A 207 -14.13 1.03 10.32
N PHE A 208 -14.43 0.26 9.27
CA PHE A 208 -14.86 0.80 7.98
C PHE A 208 -16.28 1.40 8.03
N GLU A 209 -17.20 0.84 8.83
CA GLU A 209 -18.51 1.43 9.08
C GLU A 209 -18.38 2.84 9.70
N LYS A 210 -17.45 3.02 10.65
CA LYS A 210 -17.14 4.34 11.20
C LYS A 210 -16.60 5.30 10.15
N LEU A 211 -15.76 4.82 9.23
CA LEU A 211 -15.23 5.63 8.14
C LEU A 211 -16.34 6.08 7.18
N VAL A 212 -17.24 5.17 6.80
CA VAL A 212 -18.38 5.49 5.92
C VAL A 212 -19.31 6.52 6.58
N ALA A 213 -19.51 6.43 7.89
CA ALA A 213 -20.32 7.40 8.65
C ALA A 213 -19.75 8.83 8.68
N LEU A 214 -18.47 9.03 8.30
CA LEU A 214 -17.85 10.35 8.19
C LEU A 214 -18.17 11.05 6.85
N LEU A 215 -18.73 10.34 5.86
CA LEU A 215 -19.08 10.94 4.58
C LEU A 215 -20.19 11.97 4.75
N PRO A 216 -20.02 13.20 4.26
CA PRO A 216 -21.11 14.20 4.24
C PRO A 216 -22.19 13.79 3.23
N GLY A 217 -23.41 14.30 3.38
CA GLY A 217 -24.55 13.96 2.52
C GLY A 217 -24.36 14.33 1.04
N ASP A 218 -23.50 15.29 0.75
CA ASP A 218 -23.09 15.72 -0.59
C ASP A 218 -21.78 15.06 -1.06
N GLY A 219 -21.23 14.11 -0.27
CA GLY A 219 -20.08 13.31 -0.62
C GLY A 219 -20.39 12.17 -1.59
N LEU A 220 -19.40 11.30 -1.83
CA LEU A 220 -19.55 10.13 -2.69
C LEU A 220 -18.82 8.92 -2.10
N CYS A 221 -19.53 7.80 -1.95
CA CYS A 221 -18.93 6.50 -1.69
C CYS A 221 -18.76 5.73 -3.01
N VAL A 222 -17.54 5.34 -3.35
CA VAL A 222 -17.19 4.52 -4.51
C VAL A 222 -16.83 3.12 -3.99
N ALA A 223 -17.75 2.18 -4.11
CA ALA A 223 -17.70 0.88 -3.43
C ALA A 223 -17.48 -0.28 -4.40
N ARG A 224 -16.54 -1.20 -4.07
CA ARG A 224 -16.31 -2.41 -4.86
C ARG A 224 -17.52 -3.35 -4.79
N PHE A 225 -18.17 -3.55 -5.94
CA PHE A 225 -19.36 -4.39 -6.06
C PHE A 225 -19.10 -5.87 -5.79
N ASP A 226 -17.92 -6.36 -6.21
CA ASP A 226 -17.57 -7.78 -6.14
C ASP A 226 -17.20 -8.25 -4.71
N ASP A 227 -17.09 -7.33 -3.76
CA ASP A 227 -16.81 -7.63 -2.36
C ASP A 227 -18.08 -7.44 -1.51
N PRO A 228 -18.67 -8.53 -0.98
CA PRO A 228 -19.90 -8.45 -0.20
C PRO A 228 -19.77 -7.68 1.11
N VAL A 229 -18.59 -7.67 1.74
CA VAL A 229 -18.34 -6.93 2.98
C VAL A 229 -18.27 -5.43 2.69
N VAL A 230 -17.61 -5.05 1.58
CA VAL A 230 -17.62 -3.66 1.11
C VAL A 230 -19.04 -3.18 0.82
N MET A 231 -19.85 -4.00 0.14
CA MET A 231 -21.24 -3.63 -0.18
C MET A 231 -22.09 -3.48 1.09
N GLN A 232 -21.90 -4.35 2.08
CA GLN A 232 -22.57 -4.23 3.37
C GLN A 232 -22.19 -2.93 4.08
N VAL A 233 -20.90 -2.61 4.16
CA VAL A 233 -20.40 -1.38 4.80
C VAL A 233 -20.88 -0.13 4.05
N ALA A 234 -20.79 -0.13 2.72
CA ALA A 234 -21.22 0.99 1.88
C ALA A 234 -22.71 1.28 1.98
N SER A 235 -23.54 0.29 2.31
CA SER A 235 -25.01 0.47 2.50
C SER A 235 -25.35 1.42 3.65
N GLY A 236 -24.42 1.66 4.58
CA GLY A 236 -24.54 2.62 5.69
C GLY A 236 -24.23 4.07 5.30
N ALA A 237 -23.81 4.35 4.06
CA ALA A 237 -23.49 5.71 3.63
C ALA A 237 -24.75 6.59 3.54
N LEU A 238 -24.66 7.82 4.05
CA LEU A 238 -25.71 8.83 3.95
C LEU A 238 -25.61 9.69 2.67
N CYS A 239 -24.64 9.40 1.81
CA CYS A 239 -24.41 10.05 0.52
C CYS A 239 -24.67 9.08 -0.64
N PRO A 240 -24.65 9.55 -1.91
CA PRO A 240 -24.68 8.68 -3.07
C PRO A 240 -23.60 7.59 -3.04
N VAL A 241 -23.98 6.35 -3.41
CA VAL A 241 -23.05 5.23 -3.58
C VAL A 241 -22.98 4.86 -5.06
N GLN A 242 -21.77 4.84 -5.61
CA GLN A 242 -21.51 4.32 -6.95
C GLN A 242 -20.66 3.06 -6.85
N THR A 243 -21.12 1.98 -7.47
CA THR A 243 -20.42 0.70 -7.40
C THR A 243 -19.53 0.48 -8.61
N PHE A 244 -18.37 -0.14 -8.41
CA PHE A 244 -17.42 -0.48 -9.47
C PHE A 244 -16.92 -1.92 -9.31
N GLY A 245 -16.53 -2.56 -10.43
CA GLY A 245 -16.01 -3.93 -10.40
C GLY A 245 -16.05 -4.64 -11.74
N VAL A 246 -16.05 -5.98 -11.69
CA VAL A 246 -16.19 -6.86 -12.86
C VAL A 246 -17.56 -7.51 -12.95
N GLY A 247 -18.28 -7.61 -11.84
CA GLY A 247 -19.60 -8.22 -11.75
C GLY A 247 -20.68 -7.47 -12.54
N ALA A 248 -21.60 -8.21 -13.15
CA ALA A 248 -22.64 -7.66 -14.04
C ALA A 248 -23.57 -6.63 -13.38
N GLY A 249 -23.68 -6.64 -12.04
CA GLY A 249 -24.49 -5.70 -11.26
C GLY A 249 -23.78 -4.40 -10.91
N ALA A 250 -22.46 -4.28 -11.15
CA ALA A 250 -21.73 -3.06 -10.86
C ALA A 250 -22.19 -1.90 -11.78
N MET A 251 -22.32 -0.70 -11.20
CA MET A 251 -22.69 0.50 -11.96
C MET A 251 -21.59 0.87 -12.96
N TRP A 252 -20.33 0.80 -12.52
CA TRP A 252 -19.14 0.96 -13.34
C TRP A 252 -18.45 -0.40 -13.48
N ARG A 253 -18.24 -0.85 -14.69
CA ARG A 253 -17.77 -2.22 -14.90
C ARG A 253 -16.67 -2.32 -15.94
N ILE A 254 -15.70 -3.21 -15.68
CA ILE A 254 -14.77 -3.69 -16.70
C ILE A 254 -15.54 -4.63 -17.63
N GLY A 255 -15.49 -4.35 -18.93
CA GLY A 255 -16.10 -5.17 -19.97
C GLY A 255 -15.12 -6.18 -20.56
N LYS A 256 -15.05 -6.19 -21.90
CA LYS A 256 -14.09 -7.05 -22.62
C LYS A 256 -12.66 -6.70 -22.23
N VAL A 257 -11.84 -7.71 -21.98
CA VAL A 257 -10.41 -7.57 -21.66
C VAL A 257 -9.60 -8.40 -22.65
N GLU A 258 -8.65 -7.77 -23.31
CA GLU A 258 -7.64 -8.42 -24.16
C GLU A 258 -6.27 -8.16 -23.53
N GLU A 259 -5.59 -9.24 -23.11
CA GLU A 259 -4.29 -9.16 -22.46
C GLU A 259 -3.21 -9.81 -23.30
N THR A 260 -2.08 -9.12 -23.45
CA THR A 260 -0.88 -9.57 -24.13
C THR A 260 0.35 -9.25 -23.27
N GLU A 261 1.51 -9.78 -23.61
CA GLU A 261 2.76 -9.41 -22.93
C GLU A 261 3.05 -7.90 -22.99
N LYS A 262 2.51 -7.18 -23.98
CA LYS A 262 2.73 -5.74 -24.19
C LYS A 262 1.81 -4.85 -23.34
N GLY A 263 0.73 -5.37 -22.80
CA GLY A 263 -0.24 -4.64 -22.01
C GLY A 263 -1.65 -5.21 -22.10
N ILE A 264 -2.56 -4.49 -21.51
CA ILE A 264 -3.99 -4.84 -21.48
C ILE A 264 -4.78 -3.76 -22.21
N GLU A 265 -5.70 -4.21 -23.07
CA GLU A 265 -6.78 -3.39 -23.61
C GLU A 265 -8.11 -3.83 -22.97
N PHE A 266 -8.89 -2.88 -22.45
CA PHE A 266 -10.11 -3.19 -21.71
C PHE A 266 -11.21 -2.17 -21.96
N GLU A 267 -12.46 -2.62 -21.95
CA GLU A 267 -13.64 -1.77 -22.03
C GLU A 267 -14.06 -1.31 -20.65
N VAL A 268 -14.57 -0.07 -20.59
CA VAL A 268 -15.25 0.46 -19.40
C VAL A 268 -16.72 0.71 -19.74
N LEU A 269 -17.61 0.21 -18.89
CA LEU A 269 -19.06 0.42 -19.01
C LEU A 269 -19.59 1.18 -17.82
N TYR A 270 -20.55 2.07 -18.08
CA TYR A 270 -21.36 2.71 -17.06
C TYR A 270 -22.83 2.38 -17.31
N ARG A 271 -23.50 1.75 -16.33
CA ARG A 271 -24.88 1.28 -16.45
C ARG A 271 -25.12 0.50 -17.76
N ASN A 272 -24.25 -0.44 -18.06
CA ASN A 272 -24.23 -1.26 -19.27
C ASN A 272 -24.03 -0.53 -20.60
N ARG A 273 -23.68 0.75 -20.60
CA ARG A 273 -23.31 1.49 -21.81
C ARG A 273 -21.78 1.59 -21.87
N THR A 274 -21.19 1.19 -22.98
CA THR A 274 -19.74 1.31 -23.20
C THR A 274 -19.34 2.79 -23.27
N LEU A 275 -18.40 3.19 -22.43
CA LEU A 275 -17.79 4.52 -22.42
C LEU A 275 -16.56 4.59 -23.31
N GLY A 276 -15.97 3.44 -23.63
CA GLY A 276 -14.82 3.32 -24.51
C GLY A 276 -13.87 2.22 -24.11
N THR A 277 -12.80 2.09 -24.90
CA THR A 277 -11.71 1.12 -24.70
C THR A 277 -10.47 1.86 -24.24
N PHE A 278 -9.76 1.29 -23.28
CA PHE A 278 -8.59 1.86 -22.62
C PHE A 278 -7.42 0.89 -22.70
N LYS A 279 -6.20 1.43 -22.71
CA LYS A 279 -4.96 0.65 -22.70
C LYS A 279 -4.16 0.93 -21.45
N THR A 280 -3.52 -0.10 -20.90
CA THR A 280 -2.63 0.03 -19.75
C THR A 280 -1.48 -0.98 -19.81
N GLN A 281 -0.35 -0.61 -19.20
CA GLN A 281 0.76 -1.53 -18.97
C GLN A 281 0.63 -2.26 -17.62
N MET A 282 -0.23 -1.76 -16.74
CA MET A 282 -0.58 -2.46 -15.50
C MET A 282 -1.26 -3.79 -15.86
N PHE A 283 -0.96 -4.86 -15.13
CA PHE A 283 -1.52 -6.18 -15.42
C PHE A 283 -2.23 -6.77 -14.20
N GLY A 284 -3.15 -7.69 -14.51
CA GLY A 284 -4.02 -8.30 -13.53
C GLY A 284 -5.33 -7.54 -13.32
N GLU A 285 -6.40 -8.30 -13.11
CA GLU A 285 -7.77 -7.78 -12.92
C GLU A 285 -7.86 -6.78 -11.76
N HIS A 286 -7.18 -7.06 -10.65
CA HIS A 286 -7.15 -6.18 -9.49
C HIS A 286 -6.64 -4.77 -9.85
N ASN A 287 -5.64 -4.64 -10.74
CA ASN A 287 -5.16 -3.34 -11.20
C ASN A 287 -6.15 -2.65 -12.14
N LEU A 288 -6.85 -3.39 -13.00
CA LEU A 288 -7.91 -2.81 -13.83
C LEU A 288 -9.03 -2.22 -12.96
N VAL A 289 -9.39 -2.91 -11.89
CA VAL A 289 -10.41 -2.44 -10.94
C VAL A 289 -9.91 -1.22 -10.15
N ASN A 290 -8.64 -1.19 -9.74
CA ASN A 290 -8.03 -0.01 -9.11
C ASN A 290 -8.06 1.19 -10.08
N LEU A 291 -7.74 1.00 -11.35
CA LEU A 291 -7.81 2.05 -12.38
C LEU A 291 -9.26 2.55 -12.57
N LEU A 292 -10.22 1.62 -12.62
CA LEU A 292 -11.63 1.96 -12.77
C LEU A 292 -12.13 2.85 -11.63
N SER A 293 -11.76 2.57 -10.39
CA SER A 293 -12.17 3.37 -9.23
C SER A 293 -11.75 4.84 -9.34
N GLY A 294 -10.54 5.11 -9.82
CA GLY A 294 -10.06 6.46 -10.07
C GLY A 294 -10.77 7.14 -11.25
N MET A 295 -11.18 6.37 -12.28
CA MET A 295 -12.00 6.90 -13.37
C MET A 295 -13.37 7.37 -12.86
N VAL A 296 -13.99 6.62 -11.92
CA VAL A 296 -15.24 7.02 -11.27
C VAL A 296 -15.07 8.36 -10.57
N VAL A 297 -13.98 8.52 -9.79
CA VAL A 297 -13.69 9.80 -9.11
C VAL A 297 -13.51 10.94 -10.12
N ALA A 298 -12.73 10.73 -11.18
CA ALA A 298 -12.46 11.75 -12.17
C ALA A 298 -13.75 12.26 -12.86
N VAL A 299 -14.65 11.35 -13.24
CA VAL A 299 -15.93 11.71 -13.86
C VAL A 299 -16.82 12.50 -12.90
N ASN A 300 -16.88 12.11 -11.61
CA ASN A 300 -17.65 12.83 -10.60
C ASN A 300 -17.05 14.19 -10.23
N LEU A 301 -15.76 14.42 -10.52
CA LEU A 301 -15.11 15.73 -10.48
C LEU A 301 -15.29 16.53 -11.78
N GLY A 302 -16.15 16.08 -12.71
CA GLY A 302 -16.46 16.75 -13.98
C GLY A 302 -15.37 16.62 -15.05
N LEU A 303 -14.44 15.65 -14.90
CA LEU A 303 -13.39 15.43 -15.89
C LEU A 303 -13.89 14.49 -17.00
N PRO A 304 -13.72 14.85 -18.28
CA PRO A 304 -14.25 14.06 -19.40
C PRO A 304 -13.43 12.76 -19.59
N MET A 305 -14.13 11.65 -19.81
CA MET A 305 -13.55 10.33 -19.95
C MET A 305 -12.55 10.22 -21.13
N GLU A 306 -12.73 11.01 -22.18
CA GLU A 306 -11.82 11.07 -23.33
C GLU A 306 -10.41 11.52 -22.91
N LYS A 307 -10.31 12.47 -21.97
CA LYS A 307 -9.01 12.92 -21.43
C LYS A 307 -8.36 11.88 -20.53
N VAL A 308 -9.17 11.09 -19.80
CA VAL A 308 -8.67 10.01 -18.92
C VAL A 308 -7.95 8.94 -19.73
N ARG A 309 -8.40 8.63 -20.95
CA ARG A 309 -7.86 7.56 -21.80
C ARG A 309 -6.35 7.61 -21.98
N GLY A 310 -5.81 8.75 -22.40
CA GLY A 310 -4.37 8.89 -22.61
C GLY A 310 -3.53 8.91 -21.31
N VAL A 311 -4.15 9.17 -20.16
CA VAL A 311 -3.48 9.15 -18.86
C VAL A 311 -3.34 7.72 -18.37
N VAL A 312 -4.38 6.88 -18.54
CA VAL A 312 -4.37 5.45 -18.15
C VAL A 312 -3.18 4.71 -18.75
N GLU A 313 -2.90 4.94 -20.03
CA GLU A 313 -1.81 4.25 -20.76
C GLU A 313 -0.43 4.59 -20.22
N ARG A 314 -0.25 5.77 -19.62
CA ARG A 314 1.03 6.26 -19.10
C ARG A 314 1.31 5.89 -17.66
N PHE A 315 0.29 5.48 -16.90
CA PHE A 315 0.46 5.15 -15.49
C PHE A 315 1.22 3.83 -15.31
N ARG A 316 2.29 3.85 -14.51
CA ARG A 316 3.19 2.71 -14.26
C ARG A 316 3.08 2.15 -12.83
N GLY A 317 2.20 2.71 -11.99
CA GLY A 317 1.97 2.22 -10.63
C GLY A 317 2.94 2.74 -9.57
N ALA A 318 3.14 1.95 -8.55
CA ALA A 318 4.08 2.22 -7.46
C ALA A 318 5.19 1.16 -7.42
N LYS A 319 6.33 1.50 -6.83
CA LYS A 319 7.41 0.53 -6.58
C LYS A 319 6.90 -0.62 -5.72
N ARG A 320 7.45 -1.80 -5.99
CA ARG A 320 7.08 -3.02 -5.28
C ARG A 320 5.58 -3.38 -5.39
N ARG A 321 4.91 -2.97 -6.48
CA ARG A 321 3.56 -3.37 -6.85
C ARG A 321 3.61 -3.92 -8.28
N GLN A 322 3.93 -5.21 -8.41
CA GLN A 322 4.26 -5.90 -9.66
C GLN A 322 5.35 -5.15 -10.46
N GLU A 323 6.36 -4.66 -9.74
CA GLU A 323 7.45 -3.91 -10.34
C GLU A 323 8.41 -4.85 -11.09
N ILE A 324 8.58 -4.64 -12.39
CA ILE A 324 9.56 -5.37 -13.20
C ILE A 324 10.93 -4.74 -12.94
N LEU A 325 11.81 -5.49 -12.30
CA LEU A 325 13.19 -5.08 -12.00
C LEU A 325 14.19 -5.52 -13.06
N MET A 326 13.88 -6.59 -13.78
CA MET A 326 14.71 -7.14 -14.88
C MET A 326 13.81 -7.88 -15.88
N GLU A 327 14.07 -7.71 -17.16
CA GLU A 327 13.33 -8.38 -18.24
C GLU A 327 14.10 -9.52 -18.89
N LYS A 328 15.42 -9.47 -18.86
CA LYS A 328 16.33 -10.47 -19.47
C LYS A 328 17.58 -10.66 -18.60
N PRO A 329 18.17 -11.88 -18.52
CA PRO A 329 17.75 -13.11 -19.21
C PRO A 329 16.49 -13.76 -18.61
N ILE A 330 16.10 -13.38 -17.40
CA ILE A 330 14.87 -13.79 -16.71
C ILE A 330 13.97 -12.58 -16.50
N LEU A 331 12.69 -12.81 -16.27
CA LEU A 331 11.80 -11.76 -15.79
C LEU A 331 11.80 -11.78 -14.27
N LEU A 332 12.25 -10.68 -13.65
CA LEU A 332 12.21 -10.51 -12.19
C LEU A 332 11.16 -9.47 -11.82
N ILE A 333 10.19 -9.88 -11.01
CA ILE A 333 9.09 -9.05 -10.52
C ILE A 333 9.20 -8.93 -9.00
N ASP A 334 9.13 -7.70 -8.48
CA ASP A 334 9.02 -7.41 -7.04
C ASP A 334 7.60 -6.98 -6.69
N ASP A 335 7.03 -7.62 -5.68
CA ASP A 335 5.68 -7.33 -5.21
C ASP A 335 5.61 -7.28 -3.68
N PHE A 336 4.80 -6.38 -3.17
CA PHE A 336 4.57 -6.22 -1.74
C PHE A 336 3.56 -7.23 -1.18
N ALA A 337 2.98 -8.08 -2.04
CA ALA A 337 1.97 -9.07 -1.69
C ALA A 337 2.41 -9.92 -0.50
N HIS A 338 1.57 -9.98 0.50
CA HIS A 338 1.82 -10.73 1.74
C HIS A 338 0.56 -11.36 2.32
N HIS A 339 -0.63 -10.95 1.91
CA HIS A 339 -1.91 -11.59 2.21
C HIS A 339 -2.22 -12.66 1.14
N PRO A 340 -2.90 -13.79 1.47
CA PRO A 340 -3.21 -14.84 0.48
C PRO A 340 -3.92 -14.31 -0.77
N THR A 341 -4.88 -13.41 -0.60
CA THR A 341 -5.61 -12.76 -1.70
C THR A 341 -4.66 -11.99 -2.63
N GLU A 342 -3.71 -11.22 -2.08
CA GLU A 342 -2.71 -10.50 -2.89
C GLU A 342 -1.76 -11.45 -3.61
N VAL A 343 -1.26 -12.49 -2.91
CA VAL A 343 -0.39 -13.53 -3.49
C VAL A 343 -1.08 -14.21 -4.67
N ALA A 344 -2.33 -14.63 -4.48
CA ALA A 344 -3.14 -15.27 -5.53
C ALA A 344 -3.34 -14.32 -6.74
N ALA A 345 -3.71 -13.07 -6.47
CA ALA A 345 -3.96 -12.08 -7.50
C ALA A 345 -2.69 -11.78 -8.31
N THR A 346 -1.55 -11.58 -7.65
CA THR A 346 -0.25 -11.34 -8.29
C THR A 346 0.18 -12.53 -9.14
N LEU A 347 0.18 -13.74 -8.60
CA LEU A 347 0.61 -14.94 -9.34
C LEU A 347 -0.33 -15.27 -10.50
N SER A 348 -1.64 -15.11 -10.33
CA SER A 348 -2.62 -15.29 -11.41
C SER A 348 -2.42 -14.29 -12.54
N ALA A 349 -2.19 -13.02 -12.21
CA ALA A 349 -1.89 -11.98 -13.19
C ALA A 349 -0.59 -12.28 -13.97
N VAL A 350 0.46 -12.70 -13.27
CA VAL A 350 1.73 -13.11 -13.89
C VAL A 350 1.54 -14.33 -14.80
N ARG A 351 0.80 -15.35 -14.35
CA ARG A 351 0.51 -16.54 -15.13
C ARG A 351 -0.25 -16.22 -16.42
N LYS A 352 -1.24 -15.34 -16.33
CA LYS A 352 -2.05 -14.94 -17.47
C LYS A 352 -1.22 -14.16 -18.51
N ARG A 353 -0.40 -13.22 -18.05
CA ARG A 353 0.42 -12.38 -18.94
C ARG A 353 1.58 -13.14 -19.58
N TYR A 354 2.21 -14.04 -18.84
CA TYR A 354 3.39 -14.80 -19.27
C TYR A 354 3.07 -16.30 -19.33
N SER A 355 2.01 -16.63 -20.06
CA SER A 355 1.59 -18.02 -20.27
C SER A 355 2.69 -18.84 -20.92
N GLY A 356 2.91 -20.07 -20.43
CA GLY A 356 3.96 -20.97 -20.93
C GLY A 356 5.35 -20.76 -20.32
N ARG A 357 5.60 -19.68 -19.57
CA ARG A 357 6.86 -19.48 -18.85
C ARG A 357 6.78 -20.14 -17.46
N LYS A 358 7.90 -20.69 -16.98
CA LYS A 358 7.99 -21.25 -15.63
C LYS A 358 8.02 -20.12 -14.60
N ILE A 359 7.14 -20.19 -13.59
CA ILE A 359 7.00 -19.19 -12.54
C ILE A 359 7.57 -19.72 -11.23
N TRP A 360 8.57 -19.01 -10.72
CA TRP A 360 9.16 -19.18 -9.41
C TRP A 360 8.56 -18.13 -8.47
N ALA A 361 7.90 -18.57 -7.39
CA ALA A 361 7.38 -17.71 -6.34
C ALA A 361 8.31 -17.74 -5.12
N PHE A 362 8.92 -16.62 -4.77
CA PHE A 362 9.71 -16.46 -3.55
C PHE A 362 8.89 -15.66 -2.55
N PHE A 363 8.64 -16.22 -1.38
CA PHE A 363 7.73 -15.65 -0.39
C PHE A 363 8.36 -15.55 1.00
N GLU A 364 8.26 -14.38 1.61
CA GLU A 364 8.64 -14.13 2.99
C GLU A 364 7.39 -13.79 3.83
N PRO A 365 6.96 -14.66 4.76
CA PRO A 365 5.93 -14.34 5.75
C PRO A 365 6.48 -13.33 6.76
N ARG A 366 6.11 -12.04 6.62
CA ARG A 366 6.73 -10.97 7.43
C ARG A 366 5.74 -10.07 8.15
N SER A 367 4.56 -9.81 7.58
CA SER A 367 3.54 -8.98 8.23
C SER A 367 3.07 -9.58 9.55
N ALA A 368 2.45 -8.76 10.38
CA ALA A 368 1.91 -9.22 11.66
C ALA A 368 0.93 -10.40 11.48
N THR A 369 0.16 -10.41 10.40
CA THR A 369 -0.79 -11.48 10.07
C THR A 369 -0.09 -12.66 9.40
N ALA A 370 0.76 -12.42 8.37
CA ALA A 370 1.42 -13.49 7.62
C ALA A 370 2.36 -14.37 8.47
N ARG A 371 2.87 -13.86 9.60
CA ARG A 371 3.65 -14.63 10.56
C ARG A 371 2.81 -15.55 11.46
N ARG A 372 1.48 -15.40 11.42
CA ARG A 372 0.53 -16.20 12.22
C ARG A 372 -0.17 -17.24 11.37
N LYS A 373 -0.64 -18.29 12.00
CA LYS A 373 -1.37 -19.37 11.33
C LYS A 373 -2.77 -18.99 10.82
N VAL A 374 -3.18 -17.76 11.00
CA VAL A 374 -4.54 -17.26 10.68
C VAL A 374 -4.98 -17.62 9.26
N HIS A 375 -4.08 -17.49 8.29
CA HIS A 375 -4.34 -17.78 6.88
C HIS A 375 -3.53 -18.98 6.35
N GLN A 376 -3.08 -19.88 7.22
CA GLN A 376 -2.22 -21.01 6.85
C GLN A 376 -2.77 -21.80 5.65
N ASP A 377 -4.04 -22.20 5.71
CA ASP A 377 -4.69 -23.06 4.71
C ASP A 377 -4.98 -22.29 3.40
N GLU A 378 -5.19 -20.99 3.48
CA GLU A 378 -5.53 -20.15 2.32
C GLU A 378 -4.33 -19.96 1.40
N TYR A 379 -3.11 -19.94 1.95
CA TYR A 379 -1.88 -19.83 1.17
C TYR A 379 -1.68 -21.01 0.21
N VAL A 380 -2.11 -22.21 0.53
CA VAL A 380 -1.99 -23.36 -0.38
C VAL A 380 -2.63 -23.06 -1.73
N LYS A 381 -3.85 -22.50 -1.70
CA LYS A 381 -4.58 -22.09 -2.91
C LYS A 381 -3.94 -20.85 -3.57
N ALA A 382 -3.41 -19.93 -2.77
CA ALA A 382 -2.80 -18.69 -3.26
C ALA A 382 -1.60 -18.94 -4.19
N PHE A 383 -0.83 -19.98 -3.96
CA PHE A 383 0.29 -20.38 -4.81
C PHE A 383 -0.11 -21.21 -6.03
N GLY A 384 -1.40 -21.41 -6.28
CA GLY A 384 -1.92 -22.25 -7.38
C GLY A 384 -1.40 -21.90 -8.77
N SER A 385 -0.98 -20.68 -9.04
CA SER A 385 -0.46 -20.22 -10.34
C SER A 385 1.07 -20.30 -10.48
N ALA A 386 1.83 -20.62 -9.42
CA ALA A 386 3.26 -20.84 -9.47
C ALA A 386 3.62 -22.28 -9.86
N ASP A 387 4.79 -22.52 -10.44
CA ASP A 387 5.34 -23.84 -10.72
C ASP A 387 6.30 -24.29 -9.62
N VAL A 388 7.04 -23.34 -9.04
CA VAL A 388 7.97 -23.59 -7.93
C VAL A 388 7.74 -22.53 -6.87
N VAL A 389 7.64 -22.98 -5.61
CA VAL A 389 7.42 -22.09 -4.46
C VAL A 389 8.57 -22.25 -3.45
N CYS A 390 9.28 -21.16 -3.22
CA CYS A 390 10.34 -21.06 -2.20
C CYS A 390 9.83 -20.20 -1.06
N ILE A 391 9.67 -20.79 0.13
CA ILE A 391 9.07 -20.13 1.28
C ILE A 391 10.15 -19.92 2.34
N ASN A 392 10.41 -18.67 2.70
CA ASN A 392 11.33 -18.38 3.79
C ASN A 392 10.69 -18.65 5.15
N SER A 393 11.50 -18.88 6.16
CA SER A 393 11.02 -18.92 7.56
C SER A 393 10.37 -17.59 7.93
N PRO A 394 9.30 -17.58 8.76
CA PRO A 394 8.61 -16.35 9.14
C PRO A 394 9.55 -15.41 9.90
N PHE A 395 9.55 -14.14 9.50
CA PHE A 395 10.38 -13.10 10.11
C PHE A 395 10.09 -12.95 11.60
N ARG A 396 11.13 -13.05 12.47
CA ARG A 396 11.01 -12.95 13.93
C ARG A 396 9.89 -13.81 14.52
N SER A 397 9.74 -15.03 14.05
CA SER A 397 8.70 -15.96 14.53
C SER A 397 8.81 -16.26 16.02
N SER A 398 10.01 -16.16 16.62
CA SER A 398 10.24 -16.37 18.06
C SER A 398 9.52 -15.35 18.96
N GLU A 399 9.07 -14.21 18.43
CA GLU A 399 8.28 -13.23 19.18
C GLU A 399 6.81 -13.66 19.39
N LEU A 400 6.35 -14.71 18.71
CA LEU A 400 5.01 -15.26 18.81
C LEU A 400 4.98 -16.55 19.61
N ALA A 401 3.86 -16.84 20.27
CA ALA A 401 3.65 -18.15 20.89
C ALA A 401 3.64 -19.25 19.81
N GLU A 402 4.19 -20.41 20.12
CA GLU A 402 4.41 -21.49 19.15
C GLU A 402 3.11 -21.92 18.44
N GLN A 403 2.02 -22.04 19.17
CA GLN A 403 0.71 -22.42 18.65
C GLN A 403 0.10 -21.41 17.66
N ASP A 404 0.59 -20.17 17.66
CA ASP A 404 0.08 -19.08 16.82
C ASP A 404 0.95 -18.84 15.57
N ARG A 405 2.09 -19.53 15.47
CA ARG A 405 3.05 -19.32 14.39
C ARG A 405 2.57 -19.94 13.09
N PHE A 406 2.81 -19.21 12.01
CA PHE A 406 2.77 -19.76 10.66
C PHE A 406 3.88 -20.79 10.46
N SER A 407 3.59 -21.89 9.78
CA SER A 407 4.54 -22.94 9.45
C SER A 407 4.86 -22.93 7.95
N SER A 408 6.06 -22.46 7.59
CA SER A 408 6.57 -22.55 6.22
C SER A 408 6.79 -24.00 5.78
N GLU A 409 7.13 -24.89 6.71
CA GLU A 409 7.34 -26.32 6.45
C GLU A 409 6.00 -27.01 6.10
N LEU A 410 4.96 -26.78 6.90
CA LEU A 410 3.63 -27.31 6.65
C LEU A 410 3.11 -26.81 5.30
N LEU A 411 3.18 -25.50 5.03
CA LEU A 411 2.75 -24.94 3.76
C LEU A 411 3.50 -25.55 2.57
N ALA A 412 4.82 -25.74 2.67
CA ALA A 412 5.58 -26.36 1.60
C ALA A 412 5.15 -27.82 1.37
N SER A 413 4.84 -28.58 2.45
CA SER A 413 4.33 -29.93 2.35
C SER A 413 2.97 -29.99 1.66
N GLU A 414 2.03 -29.16 2.08
CA GLU A 414 0.67 -29.09 1.53
C GLU A 414 0.68 -28.66 0.04
N ILE A 415 1.53 -27.71 -0.35
CA ILE A 415 1.70 -27.33 -1.75
C ILE A 415 2.27 -28.50 -2.58
N LYS A 416 3.21 -29.30 -2.04
CA LYS A 416 3.70 -30.51 -2.72
C LYS A 416 2.61 -31.53 -2.99
N GLU A 417 1.66 -31.69 -2.08
CA GLU A 417 0.51 -32.58 -2.26
C GLU A 417 -0.38 -32.17 -3.46
N THR A 418 -0.34 -30.90 -3.86
CA THR A 418 -1.01 -30.41 -5.09
C THR A 418 -0.24 -30.74 -6.37
N GLY A 419 0.90 -31.44 -6.28
CA GLY A 419 1.75 -31.80 -7.43
C GLY A 419 2.78 -30.74 -7.85
N LYS A 420 2.98 -29.67 -7.05
CA LYS A 420 3.92 -28.59 -7.32
C LYS A 420 5.25 -28.79 -6.61
N LEU A 421 6.30 -28.15 -7.11
CA LEU A 421 7.57 -28.06 -6.38
C LEU A 421 7.46 -26.94 -5.33
N ALA A 422 7.62 -27.30 -4.06
CA ALA A 422 7.64 -26.32 -2.99
C ALA A 422 8.72 -26.70 -1.96
N GLN A 423 9.38 -25.71 -1.37
CA GLN A 423 10.38 -25.94 -0.33
C GLN A 423 10.43 -24.76 0.63
N ASN A 424 10.59 -25.05 1.91
CA ASN A 424 10.86 -24.07 2.95
C ASN A 424 12.37 -23.91 3.17
N PHE A 425 12.77 -22.71 3.54
CA PHE A 425 14.17 -22.33 3.76
C PHE A 425 14.31 -21.50 5.03
N THR A 426 15.51 -21.53 5.62
CA THR A 426 15.83 -20.77 6.83
C THR A 426 16.53 -19.45 6.54
N SER A 427 17.07 -19.30 5.34
CA SER A 427 17.77 -18.09 4.91
C SER A 427 17.59 -17.80 3.41
N VAL A 428 17.82 -16.57 3.03
CA VAL A 428 17.84 -16.14 1.62
C VAL A 428 18.99 -16.82 0.87
N SER A 429 20.13 -17.08 1.52
CA SER A 429 21.24 -17.82 0.89
C SER A 429 20.79 -19.21 0.43
N ASP A 430 20.09 -19.94 1.29
CA ASP A 430 19.61 -21.29 0.96
C ASP A 430 18.60 -21.26 -0.20
N ILE A 431 17.74 -20.23 -0.27
CA ILE A 431 16.82 -20.03 -1.39
C ILE A 431 17.61 -19.86 -2.68
N LEU A 432 18.64 -19.01 -2.68
CA LEU A 432 19.44 -18.70 -3.86
C LEU A 432 20.28 -19.91 -4.30
N ASP A 433 20.92 -20.61 -3.36
CA ASP A 433 21.73 -21.80 -3.62
C ASP A 433 20.88 -22.93 -4.24
N PHE A 434 19.63 -23.07 -3.82
CA PHE A 434 18.68 -24.01 -4.39
C PHE A 434 18.17 -23.58 -5.77
N SER A 435 17.79 -22.31 -5.91
CA SER A 435 16.99 -21.86 -7.07
C SER A 435 17.83 -21.40 -8.25
N LEU A 436 18.91 -20.63 -8.02
CA LEU A 436 19.70 -20.04 -9.11
C LEU A 436 20.26 -21.05 -10.11
N PRO A 437 20.77 -22.25 -9.73
CA PRO A 437 21.23 -23.25 -10.69
C PRO A 437 20.10 -23.87 -11.53
N GLN A 438 18.84 -23.71 -11.13
CA GLN A 438 17.67 -24.32 -11.78
C GLN A 438 16.86 -23.33 -12.60
N ILE A 439 16.98 -22.02 -12.33
CA ILE A 439 16.29 -20.95 -13.06
C ILE A 439 16.93 -20.85 -14.45
N LYS A 440 16.10 -20.89 -15.48
CA LYS A 440 16.52 -20.85 -16.89
C LYS A 440 16.16 -19.51 -17.52
N GLU A 441 16.78 -19.25 -18.67
CA GLU A 441 16.41 -18.12 -19.51
C GLU A 441 14.90 -18.15 -19.83
N ASN A 442 14.29 -16.98 -19.79
CA ASN A 442 12.84 -16.75 -19.91
C ASN A 442 11.97 -17.21 -18.74
N ASP A 443 12.51 -17.79 -17.66
CA ASP A 443 11.72 -18.03 -16.45
C ASP A 443 11.27 -16.69 -15.84
N VAL A 444 10.20 -16.76 -15.05
CA VAL A 444 9.68 -15.63 -14.27
C VAL A 444 9.96 -15.88 -12.79
N VAL A 445 10.59 -14.93 -12.13
CA VAL A 445 10.80 -14.94 -10.69
C VAL A 445 9.96 -13.83 -10.07
N VAL A 446 9.04 -14.19 -9.18
CA VAL A 446 8.19 -13.25 -8.44
C VAL A 446 8.63 -13.26 -6.98
N VAL A 447 9.15 -12.13 -6.51
CA VAL A 447 9.55 -11.95 -5.12
C VAL A 447 8.43 -11.23 -4.38
N MET A 448 7.90 -11.84 -3.31
CA MET A 448 6.76 -11.35 -2.56
C MET A 448 7.10 -11.20 -1.08
N SER A 449 7.13 -9.97 -0.60
CA SER A 449 7.36 -9.61 0.81
C SER A 449 6.96 -8.16 1.08
N ASN A 450 6.44 -7.87 2.26
CA ASN A 450 6.23 -6.49 2.72
C ASN A 450 7.47 -5.88 3.42
N GLY A 451 8.62 -6.56 3.40
CA GLY A 451 9.90 -6.11 3.93
C GLY A 451 11.03 -6.14 2.90
N GLU A 452 12.26 -6.04 3.37
CA GLU A 452 13.45 -6.02 2.49
C GLU A 452 13.84 -7.40 1.95
N PHE A 453 13.37 -8.47 2.56
CA PHE A 453 13.67 -9.85 2.20
C PHE A 453 15.18 -10.09 1.98
N ASP A 454 15.98 -9.58 2.91
CA ASP A 454 17.45 -9.62 2.85
C ASP A 454 18.04 -9.24 1.47
N LYS A 455 17.38 -8.30 0.78
CA LYS A 455 17.77 -7.79 -0.54
C LYS A 455 17.92 -8.87 -1.61
N ILE A 456 17.08 -9.90 -1.55
CA ILE A 456 17.11 -11.04 -2.47
C ILE A 456 17.04 -10.59 -3.94
N GLN A 457 16.30 -9.52 -4.24
CA GLN A 457 16.17 -8.97 -5.59
C GLN A 457 17.53 -8.49 -6.12
N GLU A 458 18.31 -7.76 -5.30
CA GLU A 458 19.62 -7.26 -5.68
C GLU A 458 20.61 -8.43 -5.94
N LYS A 459 20.55 -9.48 -5.10
CA LYS A 459 21.39 -10.67 -5.22
C LYS A 459 21.08 -11.45 -6.51
N ILE A 460 19.80 -11.59 -6.87
CA ILE A 460 19.36 -12.20 -8.13
C ILE A 460 19.87 -11.39 -9.33
N ILE A 461 19.68 -10.06 -9.31
CA ILE A 461 20.15 -9.17 -10.36
C ILE A 461 21.68 -9.28 -10.55
N GLN A 462 22.44 -9.32 -9.46
CA GLN A 462 23.89 -9.47 -9.52
C GLN A 462 24.32 -10.81 -10.12
N HIS A 463 23.59 -11.89 -9.86
CA HIS A 463 23.87 -13.20 -10.40
C HIS A 463 23.70 -13.24 -11.93
N PHE A 464 22.60 -12.70 -12.44
CA PHE A 464 22.26 -12.74 -13.88
C PHE A 464 22.87 -11.61 -14.72
N LYS A 465 23.52 -10.63 -14.12
CA LYS A 465 24.29 -9.59 -14.84
C LYS A 465 25.76 -9.95 -15.05
N LYS A 466 26.23 -11.04 -14.46
CA LYS A 466 27.58 -11.62 -14.71
C LYS A 466 27.57 -12.44 -16.00
#